data_2b37ee9fbe1cf31df85510eea111a86f
#
_entry.id   2b37ee9fbe1cf31df85510eea111a86f
#
_cell.length_a   1.000
_cell.length_b   1.000
_cell.length_c   1.000
_cell.angle_alpha   90.00
_cell.angle_beta   90.00
_cell.angle_gamma   90.00
#
_symmetry.space_group_name_H-M   'P 1'
#
loop_
_entity.id
_entity.type
_entity.pdbx_description
1 polymer ?
#
loop_
_entity_poly.entity_id
_entity_poly.type
_entity_poly.pdbx_seq_one_letter_code
_entity_poly.pdbx_strand_id
1 'polypeptide(L)'
;IFLDDDMEVFIDADHSGGQYANFTDLSPEDQLRLNGTEANHFIIAAPPPDEDFFVSFSAAAWYALPDGPHSRVAYAVQSTLGGSSIMSYELMLTPYDRVDVGGDFLSKEHTLVEDEVLGFNAEFSDFDGLSQLFDAKFSLSGGQNAFQFSERFADLRLMAPEDLFRPTFVQNKSWGRIKASFAP
;
A
#
# COMPACT_ATOMS: atom_id res chain seq x y z
N ILE A 1 -12.04 -6.36 -8.72
CA ILE A 1 -11.25 -5.39 -8.00
C ILE A 1 -10.89 -4.20 -8.88
N PHE A 2 -10.58 -4.39 -10.14
CA PHE A 2 -10.26 -3.29 -11.07
C PHE A 2 -11.50 -2.62 -11.70
N LEU A 3 -12.67 -2.76 -11.08
CA LEU A 3 -13.95 -2.22 -11.53
C LEU A 3 -14.72 -1.56 -10.39
N ASP A 4 -14.03 -1.20 -9.32
CA ASP A 4 -14.59 -0.56 -8.14
C ASP A 4 -13.55 0.42 -7.58
N ASP A 5 -13.99 1.39 -6.80
CA ASP A 5 -13.08 2.33 -6.12
C ASP A 5 -12.07 1.57 -5.29
N ASP A 6 -10.83 1.95 -5.40
CA ASP A 6 -9.76 1.32 -4.65
C ASP A 6 -8.71 2.32 -4.13
N MET A 7 -7.99 1.87 -3.13
CA MET A 7 -6.76 2.48 -2.64
C MET A 7 -5.61 1.55 -2.97
N GLU A 8 -4.61 2.07 -3.65
CA GLU A 8 -3.39 1.37 -3.96
C GLU A 8 -2.23 1.88 -3.11
N VAL A 9 -1.39 0.97 -2.61
CA VAL A 9 -0.20 1.30 -1.82
C VAL A 9 1.01 0.61 -2.41
N PHE A 10 2.08 1.35 -2.57
CA PHE A 10 3.33 0.91 -3.18
C PHE A 10 4.48 1.15 -2.23
N ILE A 11 5.39 0.20 -2.12
CA ILE A 11 6.59 0.30 -1.29
C ILE A 11 7.79 -0.32 -2.00
N ASP A 12 8.91 0.40 -1.97
CA ASP A 12 10.25 -0.03 -2.35
C ASP A 12 11.15 0.28 -1.15
N ALA A 13 11.39 -0.73 -0.32
CA ALA A 13 11.94 -0.52 1.01
C ALA A 13 13.41 -0.09 1.01
N ASP A 14 14.22 -0.58 0.08
CA ASP A 14 15.62 -0.20 -0.05
C ASP A 14 15.86 0.90 -1.10
N HIS A 15 14.76 1.45 -1.65
CA HIS A 15 14.79 2.52 -2.66
C HIS A 15 15.67 2.19 -3.87
N SER A 16 15.71 0.91 -4.25
CA SER A 16 16.55 0.43 -5.35
C SER A 16 16.05 0.85 -6.73
N GLY A 17 14.77 1.15 -6.86
CA GLY A 17 14.16 1.53 -8.11
C GLY A 17 14.04 0.38 -9.11
N GLY A 18 13.61 0.67 -10.32
CA GLY A 18 13.55 -0.28 -11.42
C GLY A 18 12.18 -0.89 -11.67
N GLN A 19 12.13 -1.77 -12.66
CA GLN A 19 10.91 -2.50 -12.97
C GLN A 19 10.70 -3.63 -11.97
N TYR A 20 9.54 -3.64 -11.31
CA TYR A 20 9.18 -4.66 -10.32
C TYR A 20 7.92 -5.46 -10.68
N ALA A 21 7.21 -5.08 -11.74
CA ALA A 21 6.00 -5.76 -12.18
C ALA A 21 5.83 -5.69 -13.70
N ASN A 22 4.89 -6.48 -14.23
CA ASN A 22 4.46 -6.44 -15.63
C ASN A 22 5.60 -6.72 -16.64
N PHE A 23 6.37 -7.76 -16.41
CA PHE A 23 7.48 -8.22 -17.25
C PHE A 23 6.97 -8.96 -18.51
N THR A 24 6.41 -8.23 -19.47
CA THR A 24 5.74 -8.82 -20.64
C THR A 24 6.65 -9.63 -21.55
N ASP A 25 7.95 -9.39 -21.52
CA ASP A 25 8.95 -10.03 -22.38
C ASP A 25 9.54 -11.32 -21.79
N LEU A 26 9.09 -11.70 -20.57
CA LEU A 26 9.58 -12.88 -19.87
C LEU A 26 8.61 -14.05 -19.97
N SER A 27 9.11 -15.26 -19.71
CA SER A 27 8.26 -16.43 -19.55
C SER A 27 7.26 -16.25 -18.40
N PRO A 28 6.07 -16.89 -18.42
CA PRO A 28 5.12 -16.82 -17.30
C PRO A 28 5.73 -17.22 -15.96
N GLU A 29 6.65 -18.18 -15.94
CA GLU A 29 7.36 -18.62 -14.74
C GLU A 29 8.28 -17.52 -14.19
N ASP A 30 9.05 -16.87 -15.06
CA ASP A 30 9.93 -15.77 -14.68
C ASP A 30 9.14 -14.54 -14.25
N GLN A 31 8.02 -14.24 -14.91
CA GLN A 31 7.11 -13.18 -14.47
C GLN A 31 6.61 -13.42 -13.05
N LEU A 32 6.14 -14.62 -12.76
CA LEU A 32 5.66 -14.99 -11.42
C LEU A 32 6.77 -14.87 -10.36
N ARG A 33 7.99 -15.23 -10.73
CA ARG A 33 9.15 -15.18 -9.83
C ARG A 33 9.63 -13.76 -9.56
N LEU A 34 9.54 -12.86 -10.54
CA LEU A 34 10.10 -11.51 -10.46
C LEU A 34 9.06 -10.45 -10.04
N ASN A 35 7.76 -10.69 -10.28
CA ASN A 35 6.73 -9.75 -9.88
C ASN A 35 6.73 -9.55 -8.36
N GLY A 36 6.89 -8.31 -7.93
CA GLY A 36 6.89 -7.92 -6.54
C GLY A 36 8.11 -8.41 -5.74
N THR A 37 9.22 -8.70 -6.43
CA THR A 37 10.46 -9.11 -5.74
C THR A 37 11.15 -7.92 -5.09
N GLU A 38 11.39 -6.84 -5.83
CA GLU A 38 12.18 -5.68 -5.37
C GLU A 38 11.28 -4.56 -4.81
N ALA A 39 10.05 -4.45 -5.27
CA ALA A 39 9.05 -3.52 -4.74
C ALA A 39 7.67 -4.17 -4.75
N ASN A 40 6.76 -3.67 -3.93
CA ASN A 40 5.46 -4.29 -3.71
C ASN A 40 4.32 -3.32 -3.96
N HIS A 41 3.24 -3.85 -4.52
CA HIS A 41 2.02 -3.10 -4.82
C HIS A 41 0.80 -3.85 -4.26
N PHE A 42 0.05 -3.18 -3.42
CA PHE A 42 -1.15 -3.68 -2.77
C PHE A 42 -2.36 -2.87 -3.22
N ILE A 43 -3.48 -3.55 -3.43
CA ILE A 43 -4.76 -2.94 -3.77
C ILE A 43 -5.77 -3.28 -2.69
N ILE A 44 -6.49 -2.27 -2.21
CA ILE A 44 -7.50 -2.36 -1.18
C ILE A 44 -8.79 -1.79 -1.75
N ALA A 45 -9.83 -2.60 -1.93
CA ALA A 45 -11.12 -2.10 -2.40
C ALA A 45 -11.75 -1.14 -1.38
N ALA A 46 -12.44 -0.12 -1.87
CA ALA A 46 -13.00 0.95 -1.07
C ALA A 46 -14.50 1.17 -1.34
N PRO A 47 -15.39 0.96 -0.37
CA PRO A 47 -15.18 0.15 0.83
C PRO A 47 -15.08 -1.33 0.48
N PRO A 48 -14.36 -2.13 1.25
CA PRO A 48 -14.29 -3.56 0.97
C PRO A 48 -15.69 -4.18 0.96
N PRO A 49 -16.04 -4.97 -0.09
CA PRO A 49 -17.35 -5.62 -0.16
C PRO A 49 -17.51 -6.70 0.92
N ASP A 50 -16.39 -7.30 1.33
CA ASP A 50 -16.28 -8.33 2.37
C ASP A 50 -15.04 -8.04 3.21
N GLU A 51 -14.90 -8.67 4.37
CA GLU A 51 -13.84 -8.41 5.35
C GLU A 51 -12.40 -8.65 4.82
N ASP A 52 -12.24 -9.33 3.68
CA ASP A 52 -10.96 -9.83 3.17
C ASP A 52 -10.48 -9.13 1.89
N PHE A 53 -10.74 -7.85 1.70
CA PHE A 53 -10.45 -7.21 0.44
C PHE A 53 -9.10 -6.48 0.39
N PHE A 54 -8.06 -7.24 0.53
CA PHE A 54 -6.68 -6.81 0.38
C PHE A 54 -5.98 -7.73 -0.62
N VAL A 55 -5.60 -7.20 -1.76
CA VAL A 55 -4.99 -8.00 -2.83
C VAL A 55 -3.60 -7.52 -3.11
N SER A 56 -2.69 -8.47 -3.22
CA SER A 56 -1.40 -8.24 -3.81
C SER A 56 -1.53 -8.15 -5.33
N PHE A 57 -1.19 -7.03 -5.92
CA PHE A 57 -1.02 -6.94 -7.36
C PHE A 57 0.36 -7.44 -7.80
N SER A 58 1.40 -7.07 -7.07
CA SER A 58 2.76 -7.52 -7.28
C SER A 58 3.49 -7.68 -5.94
N ALA A 59 3.12 -8.73 -5.26
CA ALA A 59 3.78 -9.24 -4.08
C ALA A 59 3.45 -10.72 -3.93
N ALA A 60 4.23 -11.48 -3.20
CA ALA A 60 3.94 -12.88 -2.95
C ALA A 60 2.65 -13.03 -2.12
N ALA A 61 1.83 -14.03 -2.43
CA ALA A 61 0.56 -14.26 -1.76
C ALA A 61 0.69 -14.43 -0.23
N TRP A 62 1.77 -15.03 0.25
CA TRP A 62 2.04 -15.18 1.68
C TRP A 62 2.28 -13.84 2.39
N TYR A 63 2.75 -12.83 1.65
CA TYR A 63 3.02 -11.49 2.18
C TYR A 63 1.74 -10.66 2.29
N ALA A 64 0.85 -10.76 1.32
CA ALA A 64 -0.37 -9.96 1.21
C ALA A 64 -1.59 -10.65 1.86
N LEU A 65 -1.43 -11.14 3.07
CA LEU A 65 -2.56 -11.70 3.84
C LEU A 65 -3.19 -10.61 4.70
N PRO A 66 -4.51 -10.37 4.62
CA PRO A 66 -5.19 -9.28 5.34
C PRO A 66 -4.94 -9.24 6.85
N ASP A 67 -4.83 -10.40 7.46
CA ASP A 67 -4.54 -10.60 8.89
C ASP A 67 -3.24 -11.36 9.12
N GLY A 68 -2.34 -11.31 8.15
CA GLY A 68 -1.05 -12.00 8.22
C GLY A 68 -0.07 -11.36 9.20
N PRO A 69 1.05 -12.02 9.47
CA PRO A 69 2.09 -11.45 10.32
C PRO A 69 2.78 -10.25 9.66
N HIS A 70 2.78 -10.17 8.32
CA HIS A 70 3.54 -9.19 7.53
C HIS A 70 2.70 -8.07 6.93
N SER A 71 1.38 -8.25 6.88
CA SER A 71 0.46 -7.22 6.38
C SER A 71 -0.85 -7.27 7.15
N ARG A 72 -1.40 -6.10 7.43
CA ARG A 72 -2.73 -5.93 8.01
C ARG A 72 -3.37 -4.69 7.45
N VAL A 73 -4.68 -4.75 7.24
CA VAL A 73 -5.47 -3.60 6.84
C VAL A 73 -6.67 -3.45 7.76
N ALA A 74 -6.96 -2.22 8.14
CA ALA A 74 -8.20 -1.85 8.79
C ALA A 74 -8.76 -0.61 8.11
N TYR A 75 -10.08 -0.48 8.09
CA TYR A 75 -10.75 0.69 7.53
C TYR A 75 -11.92 1.14 8.40
N ALA A 76 -12.29 2.40 8.24
CA ALA A 76 -13.49 2.96 8.83
C ALA A 76 -14.16 3.90 7.83
N VAL A 77 -15.47 3.86 7.74
CA VAL A 77 -16.28 4.71 6.88
C VAL A 77 -17.18 5.59 7.75
N GLN A 78 -17.13 6.90 7.53
CA GLN A 78 -18.06 7.87 8.08
C GLN A 78 -18.87 8.42 6.92
N SER A 79 -20.15 8.13 6.88
CA SER A 79 -21.04 8.63 5.83
C SER A 79 -22.25 9.37 6.42
N THR A 80 -22.73 10.36 5.69
CA THR A 80 -24.01 11.05 5.97
C THR A 80 -24.98 10.69 4.86
N LEU A 81 -26.19 10.31 5.18
CA LEU A 81 -27.20 9.96 4.18
C LEU A 81 -27.40 11.10 3.17
N GLY A 82 -27.09 10.83 1.90
CA GLY A 82 -27.13 11.80 0.81
C GLY A 82 -26.02 12.85 0.82
N GLY A 83 -24.95 12.63 1.59
CA GLY A 83 -23.78 13.51 1.71
C GLY A 83 -22.47 12.82 1.36
N SER A 84 -21.38 13.51 1.63
CA SER A 84 -20.02 13.00 1.45
C SER A 84 -19.70 11.89 2.43
N SER A 85 -18.86 10.94 2.00
CA SER A 85 -18.25 9.93 2.85
C SER A 85 -16.78 10.27 3.12
N ILE A 86 -16.30 9.91 4.31
CA ILE A 86 -14.88 9.94 4.67
C ILE A 86 -14.49 8.49 4.94
N MET A 87 -13.53 8.01 4.19
CA MET A 87 -12.90 6.70 4.43
C MET A 87 -11.53 6.90 5.07
N SER A 88 -11.23 6.07 6.04
CA SER A 88 -9.94 6.04 6.72
C SER A 88 -9.38 4.63 6.63
N TYR A 89 -8.15 4.51 6.19
CA TYR A 89 -7.42 3.25 6.10
C TYR A 89 -6.25 3.27 7.06
N GLU A 90 -5.99 2.14 7.70
CA GLU A 90 -4.78 1.89 8.48
C GLU A 90 -4.13 0.62 7.93
N LEU A 91 -2.88 0.74 7.53
CA LEU A 91 -2.10 -0.38 7.01
C LEU A 91 -0.89 -0.61 7.89
N MET A 92 -0.57 -1.88 8.10
CA MET A 92 0.70 -2.34 8.61
C MET A 92 1.33 -3.22 7.55
N LEU A 93 2.53 -2.89 7.14
CA LEU A 93 3.32 -3.66 6.18
C LEU A 93 4.72 -3.86 6.77
N THR A 94 5.23 -5.09 6.76
CA THR A 94 6.64 -5.37 7.03
C THR A 94 7.43 -5.01 5.78
N PRO A 95 8.39 -4.09 5.82
CA PRO A 95 9.17 -3.74 4.64
C PRO A 95 10.17 -4.86 4.31
N TYR A 96 10.35 -5.11 3.01
CA TYR A 96 11.33 -6.08 2.49
C TYR A 96 12.19 -5.44 1.42
N ASP A 97 13.51 -5.63 1.47
CA ASP A 97 14.42 -5.31 0.36
C ASP A 97 14.13 -6.24 -0.83
N ARG A 98 13.73 -7.46 -0.53
CA ARG A 98 13.40 -8.45 -1.54
C ARG A 98 12.41 -9.48 -1.00
N VAL A 99 11.32 -9.67 -1.70
CA VAL A 99 10.31 -10.70 -1.40
C VAL A 99 10.51 -11.89 -2.32
N ASP A 100 10.63 -13.08 -1.77
CA ASP A 100 10.68 -14.34 -2.52
C ASP A 100 9.32 -15.04 -2.49
N VAL A 101 8.86 -15.53 -3.63
CA VAL A 101 7.57 -16.23 -3.73
C VAL A 101 7.51 -17.51 -2.89
N GLY A 102 8.65 -18.09 -2.55
CA GLY A 102 8.79 -19.28 -1.73
C GLY A 102 8.60 -19.07 -0.24
N GLY A 103 8.49 -17.82 0.22
CA GLY A 103 8.19 -17.51 1.61
C GLY A 103 9.18 -16.55 2.29
N ASP A 104 8.80 -16.16 3.48
CA ASP A 104 9.54 -15.21 4.33
C ASP A 104 11.01 -15.62 4.53
N PHE A 105 11.26 -16.90 4.82
CA PHE A 105 12.61 -17.41 5.09
C PHE A 105 13.60 -17.35 3.90
N LEU A 106 13.10 -17.10 2.68
CA LEU A 106 13.89 -16.84 1.47
C LEU A 106 13.98 -15.36 1.13
N SER A 107 13.19 -14.56 1.80
CA SER A 107 13.07 -13.13 1.59
C SER A 107 14.09 -12.36 2.43
N LYS A 108 14.31 -11.09 2.11
CA LYS A 108 15.20 -10.21 2.86
C LYS A 108 14.40 -9.07 3.45
N GLU A 109 14.06 -9.18 4.74
CA GLU A 109 13.39 -8.11 5.47
C GLU A 109 14.29 -6.87 5.56
N HIS A 110 13.69 -5.70 5.34
CA HIS A 110 14.37 -4.43 5.47
C HIS A 110 14.39 -3.96 6.92
N THR A 111 15.53 -3.47 7.38
CA THR A 111 15.65 -2.88 8.72
C THR A 111 15.55 -1.36 8.62
N LEU A 112 14.42 -0.81 9.05
CA LEU A 112 14.18 0.62 9.03
C LEU A 112 15.20 1.38 9.90
N VAL A 113 15.80 2.42 9.33
CA VAL A 113 16.79 3.27 9.99
C VAL A 113 16.32 4.73 9.94
N GLU A 114 16.63 5.50 11.00
CA GLU A 114 16.36 6.93 11.01
C GLU A 114 17.10 7.64 9.87
N ASP A 115 16.43 8.62 9.25
CA ASP A 115 16.90 9.42 8.13
C ASP A 115 17.03 8.70 6.77
N GLU A 116 16.78 7.40 6.69
CA GLU A 116 16.76 6.74 5.40
C GLU A 116 15.57 7.17 4.54
N VAL A 117 15.69 6.91 3.24
CA VAL A 117 14.65 7.18 2.25
C VAL A 117 14.16 5.86 1.68
N LEU A 118 12.85 5.66 1.70
CA LEU A 118 12.15 4.57 1.05
C LEU A 118 11.43 5.10 -0.20
N GLY A 119 11.19 4.25 -1.17
CA GLY A 119 10.22 4.51 -2.22
C GLY A 119 8.81 4.25 -1.72
N PHE A 120 7.91 5.22 -1.85
CA PHE A 120 6.52 5.08 -1.43
C PHE A 120 5.57 5.78 -2.39
N ASN A 121 4.43 5.15 -2.67
CA ASN A 121 3.34 5.81 -3.36
C ASN A 121 2.00 5.35 -2.78
N ALA A 122 1.01 6.22 -2.89
CA ALA A 122 -0.38 5.89 -2.65
C ALA A 122 -1.22 6.46 -3.79
N GLU A 123 -2.15 5.65 -4.29
CA GLU A 123 -3.05 6.04 -5.36
C GLU A 123 -4.49 5.73 -4.95
N PHE A 124 -5.42 6.49 -5.52
CA PHE A 124 -6.84 6.25 -5.41
C PHE A 124 -7.43 6.20 -6.80
N SER A 125 -8.11 5.12 -7.12
CA SER A 125 -8.83 4.93 -8.38
C SER A 125 -10.32 5.08 -8.12
N ASP A 126 -10.99 5.82 -8.99
CA ASP A 126 -12.42 6.14 -8.94
C ASP A 126 -13.11 5.52 -10.16
N PHE A 127 -14.13 4.69 -9.92
CA PHE A 127 -14.84 3.90 -10.91
C PHE A 127 -16.35 4.14 -10.81
N ASP A 128 -16.81 5.30 -11.21
CA ASP A 128 -18.24 5.66 -11.22
C ASP A 128 -19.03 5.11 -12.41
N GLY A 129 -18.35 4.64 -13.43
CA GLY A 129 -18.91 4.32 -14.73
C GLY A 129 -19.08 2.83 -15.04
N LEU A 130 -19.68 2.55 -16.19
CA LEU A 130 -19.75 1.20 -16.78
C LEU A 130 -18.55 0.89 -17.68
N SER A 131 -17.56 1.76 -17.71
CA SER A 131 -16.33 1.54 -18.47
C SER A 131 -15.42 0.55 -17.70
N GLN A 132 -14.57 -0.15 -18.43
CA GLN A 132 -13.55 -1.01 -17.83
C GLN A 132 -12.28 -0.22 -17.44
N LEU A 133 -12.38 1.09 -17.41
CA LEU A 133 -11.29 2.00 -17.08
C LEU A 133 -11.77 2.90 -15.93
N PHE A 134 -10.89 3.22 -15.01
CA PHE A 134 -11.17 4.19 -13.95
C PHE A 134 -11.49 5.56 -14.55
N ASP A 135 -12.44 6.27 -13.95
CA ASP A 135 -12.86 7.61 -14.36
C ASP A 135 -11.85 8.68 -13.91
N ALA A 136 -11.23 8.46 -12.76
CA ALA A 136 -10.16 9.29 -12.24
C ALA A 136 -9.13 8.44 -11.47
N LYS A 137 -7.88 8.91 -11.44
CA LYS A 137 -6.82 8.34 -10.62
C LYS A 137 -6.01 9.47 -9.98
N PHE A 138 -5.87 9.40 -8.67
CA PHE A 138 -5.08 10.34 -7.88
C PHE A 138 -3.85 9.62 -7.34
N SER A 139 -2.66 10.17 -7.56
CA SER A 139 -1.40 9.58 -7.16
C SER A 139 -0.59 10.57 -6.33
N LEU A 140 -0.05 10.11 -5.21
CA LEU A 140 0.84 10.90 -4.35
C LEU A 140 2.10 11.31 -5.09
N SER A 141 2.75 10.39 -5.81
CA SER A 141 3.98 10.66 -6.57
C SER A 141 3.73 11.40 -7.87
N GLY A 142 2.51 11.33 -8.43
CA GLY A 142 2.19 11.82 -9.77
C GLY A 142 2.92 11.08 -10.89
N GLY A 143 3.66 10.03 -10.57
CA GLY A 143 4.45 9.25 -11.52
C GLY A 143 3.58 8.36 -12.39
N GLN A 144 3.69 8.52 -13.71
CA GLN A 144 3.05 7.57 -14.62
C GLN A 144 3.75 6.22 -14.55
N ASN A 145 2.97 5.12 -14.63
CA ASN A 145 3.47 3.75 -14.56
C ASN A 145 4.13 3.37 -13.22
N ALA A 146 3.74 3.99 -12.10
CA ALA A 146 4.17 3.58 -10.77
C ALA A 146 3.83 2.10 -10.50
N PHE A 147 2.72 1.58 -11.07
CA PHE A 147 2.36 0.17 -10.99
C PHE A 147 3.37 -0.81 -11.61
N GLN A 148 4.38 -0.30 -12.29
CA GLN A 148 5.38 -1.11 -13.01
C GLN A 148 6.82 -0.77 -12.61
N PHE A 149 7.08 0.49 -12.27
CA PHE A 149 8.43 1.02 -12.04
C PHE A 149 8.53 1.74 -10.70
N SER A 150 9.35 1.24 -9.78
CA SER A 150 9.48 1.80 -8.44
C SER A 150 10.25 3.12 -8.39
N GLU A 151 11.07 3.44 -9.38
CA GLU A 151 11.68 4.78 -9.51
C GLU A 151 10.66 5.90 -9.75
N ARG A 152 9.37 5.55 -9.91
CA ARG A 152 8.26 6.51 -10.00
C ARG A 152 7.59 6.79 -8.67
N PHE A 153 8.00 6.13 -7.61
CA PHE A 153 7.50 6.40 -6.26
C PHE A 153 8.01 7.74 -5.75
N ALA A 154 7.35 8.29 -4.76
CA ALA A 154 7.83 9.45 -4.04
C ALA A 154 8.86 9.02 -2.98
N ASP A 155 9.77 9.92 -2.64
CA ASP A 155 10.70 9.74 -1.53
C ASP A 155 9.96 9.86 -0.20
N LEU A 156 9.99 8.81 0.61
CA LEU A 156 9.51 8.79 1.99
C LEU A 156 10.70 8.75 2.92
N ARG A 157 11.04 9.89 3.54
CA ARG A 157 12.11 9.94 4.53
C ARG A 157 11.61 9.56 5.91
N LEU A 158 12.26 8.59 6.53
CA LEU A 158 11.96 8.19 7.89
C LEU A 158 12.54 9.19 8.88
N MET A 159 11.69 9.66 9.78
CA MET A 159 12.09 10.54 10.87
C MET A 159 12.38 9.70 12.12
N ALA A 160 13.13 10.29 13.05
CA ALA A 160 13.28 9.69 14.38
C ALA A 160 11.90 9.32 14.96
N PRO A 161 11.78 8.19 15.69
CA PRO A 161 10.55 7.85 16.37
C PRO A 161 10.06 9.03 17.21
N GLU A 162 8.85 9.51 16.92
CA GLU A 162 8.26 10.56 17.73
C GLU A 162 8.07 10.05 19.16
N ASP A 163 8.43 10.87 20.13
CA ASP A 163 8.00 10.67 21.49
C ASP A 163 6.46 10.86 21.53
N LEU A 164 5.73 9.76 21.50
CA LEU A 164 4.26 9.74 21.51
C LEU A 164 3.66 10.50 22.71
N PHE A 165 4.48 10.85 23.69
CA PHE A 165 4.09 11.66 24.86
C PHE A 165 4.37 13.15 24.66
N ARG A 166 5.12 13.55 23.63
CA ARG A 166 5.26 14.96 23.29
C ARG A 166 4.08 15.41 22.44
N PRO A 167 3.35 16.45 22.84
CA PRO A 167 2.34 17.02 21.96
C PRO A 167 3.06 17.64 20.74
N THR A 168 2.94 16.98 19.60
CA THR A 168 3.32 17.57 18.32
C THR A 168 2.40 18.74 18.02
N PHE A 169 2.90 19.80 17.36
CA PHE A 169 2.10 20.97 16.98
C PHE A 169 0.95 20.64 16.00
N VAL A 170 0.91 19.45 15.43
CA VAL A 170 -0.27 18.90 14.78
C VAL A 170 -1.22 18.44 15.88
N GLN A 171 -1.90 19.42 16.44
CA GLN A 171 -2.79 19.20 17.56
C GLN A 171 -3.84 18.15 17.23
N ASN A 172 -3.90 17.16 18.11
CA ASN A 172 -5.12 16.50 18.57
C ASN A 172 -5.62 15.25 17.86
N LYS A 173 -4.87 14.61 16.98
CA LYS A 173 -5.33 13.30 16.53
C LYS A 173 -4.17 12.32 16.37
N SER A 174 -3.54 11.91 17.49
CA SER A 174 -2.74 10.69 17.45
C SER A 174 -3.62 9.52 16.99
N TRP A 175 -3.08 8.59 16.25
CA TRP A 175 -3.80 7.40 15.79
C TRP A 175 -4.53 6.65 16.92
N GLY A 176 -3.96 6.61 18.11
CA GLY A 176 -4.63 6.04 19.28
C GLY A 176 -5.93 6.78 19.68
N ARG A 177 -6.03 8.08 19.44
CA ARG A 177 -7.26 8.86 19.65
C ARG A 177 -8.25 8.68 18.51
N ILE A 178 -7.74 8.55 17.29
CA ILE A 178 -8.58 8.20 16.13
C ILE A 178 -9.21 6.84 16.36
N LYS A 179 -8.43 5.81 16.75
CA LYS A 179 -8.96 4.49 17.12
C LYS A 179 -9.98 4.57 18.26
N ALA A 180 -9.72 5.35 19.31
CA ALA A 180 -10.66 5.51 20.41
C ALA A 180 -11.97 6.21 20.02
N SER A 181 -11.98 7.00 18.94
CA SER A 181 -13.21 7.63 18.44
C SER A 181 -14.09 6.68 17.63
N PHE A 182 -13.58 5.50 17.26
CA PHE A 182 -14.29 4.45 16.52
C PHE A 182 -14.59 3.20 17.39
N ALA A 183 -14.17 3.19 18.65
CA ALA A 183 -14.58 2.14 19.57
C ALA A 183 -16.09 2.24 19.87
N PRO A 184 -16.87 1.12 19.82
CA PRO A 184 -18.30 1.12 20.05
C PRO A 184 -18.67 1.57 21.47
#